data_d8a033361e9f3c53b36fedb144d714eb
#
_entry.id   d8a033361e9f3c53b36fedb144d714eb
#
_cell.length_a   1.000
_cell.length_b   1.000
_cell.length_c   1.000
_cell.angle_alpha   90.00
_cell.angle_beta   90.00
_cell.angle_gamma   90.00
#
_symmetry.space_group_name_H-M   'P 1'
#
loop_
_entity.id
_entity.type
_entity.pdbx_description
1 polymer ?
#
loop_
_entity_poly.entity_id
_entity_poly.type
_entity_poly.pdbx_seq_one_letter_code
_entity_poly.pdbx_strand_id
1 'polypeptide(L)'
;MNQKTSALSGFAVLAMAFITMGVGTVTPALNVIFGAFPQESLTTLLLVSTLPSLTVIPATLIAGSLAGNKVKYKTLAIVGILLFIIGGVAPYFASSWTVVLIERAVFGIGLGIISPLPNALAMGLYEGDKVASMMGMVTLLMNIGGMILQFLGGFCAGFGWNFAFLPHALGIISLLAVIFFLPEPPKQNGAIDAGKVITKEKIPGKLWVVAGVFGFSVMLIYPLLVNMSSLLEAGNLGDSTTAGVVLAFYTIGGMAAGAVFGQIFKATKKYILSIGLFAAAIGMAMVLFGGNVVLVTIGTALAGFAFSIGMPAVFMIVSMIIKSSQQALATSIILAAMNLFAFLSTYWIAMTTLITGDALKGPILAGMMILAILGILFIFLNPMSGIVGSKEGTN
;
A
#
# COMPACT_ATOMS: atom_id res chain seq x y z
N MET A 1 -13.83 11.78 -33.59
CA MET A 1 -14.93 10.90 -33.11
C MET A 1 -14.86 10.84 -31.61
N ASN A 2 -15.73 11.57 -30.90
CA ASN A 2 -15.83 11.49 -29.45
C ASN A 2 -16.33 10.08 -29.07
N GLN A 3 -15.42 9.20 -28.68
CA GLN A 3 -15.83 7.99 -27.97
C GLN A 3 -16.41 8.46 -26.63
N LYS A 4 -17.74 8.50 -26.53
CA LYS A 4 -18.44 8.72 -25.26
C LYS A 4 -17.94 7.63 -24.31
N THR A 5 -17.19 8.03 -23.26
CA THR A 5 -16.84 7.14 -22.17
C THR A 5 -18.14 6.58 -21.62
N SER A 6 -18.36 5.29 -21.82
CA SER A 6 -19.57 4.63 -21.36
C SER A 6 -19.45 4.35 -19.86
N ALA A 7 -20.57 4.20 -19.15
CA ALA A 7 -20.57 3.75 -17.77
C ALA A 7 -19.82 2.41 -17.59
N LEU A 8 -19.84 1.56 -18.63
CA LEU A 8 -19.14 0.27 -18.66
C LEU A 8 -17.61 0.41 -18.68
N SER A 9 -17.07 1.44 -19.38
CA SER A 9 -15.62 1.70 -19.33
C SER A 9 -15.19 2.20 -17.93
N GLY A 10 -16.02 3.02 -17.30
CA GLY A 10 -15.81 3.40 -15.90
C GLY A 10 -15.82 2.20 -14.95
N PHE A 11 -16.77 1.30 -15.13
CA PHE A 11 -16.84 0.06 -14.35
C PHE A 11 -15.56 -0.79 -14.50
N ALA A 12 -15.02 -0.94 -15.72
CA ALA A 12 -13.78 -1.69 -15.95
C ALA A 12 -12.58 -1.08 -15.21
N VAL A 13 -12.44 0.26 -15.22
CA VAL A 13 -11.39 0.97 -14.49
C VAL A 13 -11.55 0.76 -12.98
N LEU A 14 -12.77 0.87 -12.45
CA LEU A 14 -13.07 0.71 -11.03
C LEU A 14 -12.92 -0.74 -10.55
N ALA A 15 -13.33 -1.72 -11.36
CA ALA A 15 -13.13 -3.13 -11.07
C ALA A 15 -11.65 -3.50 -10.98
N MET A 16 -10.80 -2.90 -11.84
CA MET A 16 -9.35 -3.06 -11.75
C MET A 16 -8.79 -2.39 -10.48
N ALA A 17 -9.27 -1.19 -10.15
CA ALA A 17 -8.87 -0.48 -8.94
C ALA A 17 -9.16 -1.30 -7.67
N PHE A 18 -10.29 -2.00 -7.63
CA PHE A 18 -10.71 -2.82 -6.49
C PHE A 18 -9.68 -3.87 -6.08
N ILE A 19 -8.96 -4.48 -7.01
CA ILE A 19 -7.98 -5.54 -6.71
C ILE A 19 -6.57 -5.03 -6.41
N THR A 20 -6.28 -3.74 -6.63
CA THR A 20 -4.91 -3.19 -6.47
C THR A 20 -4.38 -3.22 -5.04
N MET A 21 -5.25 -3.29 -4.03
CA MET A 21 -4.85 -3.44 -2.62
C MET A 21 -4.81 -4.91 -2.16
N GLY A 22 -4.85 -5.87 -3.09
CA GLY A 22 -4.88 -7.30 -2.81
C GLY A 22 -3.65 -7.87 -2.11
N VAL A 23 -2.56 -7.10 -1.98
CA VAL A 23 -1.36 -7.55 -1.23
C VAL A 23 -1.71 -7.88 0.22
N GLY A 24 -2.65 -7.17 0.82
CA GLY A 24 -3.08 -7.35 2.20
C GLY A 24 -4.02 -8.55 2.45
N THR A 25 -4.51 -9.23 1.40
CA THR A 25 -5.51 -10.29 1.51
C THR A 25 -5.13 -11.40 2.49
N VAL A 26 -3.88 -11.85 2.46
CA VAL A 26 -3.41 -12.97 3.31
C VAL A 26 -2.91 -12.54 4.68
N THR A 27 -2.76 -11.24 4.90
CA THR A 27 -2.20 -10.70 6.16
C THR A 27 -2.99 -11.15 7.40
N PRO A 28 -4.33 -11.16 7.42
CA PRO A 28 -5.11 -11.65 8.56
C PRO A 28 -4.96 -13.15 8.83
N ALA A 29 -4.51 -13.91 7.83
CA ALA A 29 -4.39 -15.36 7.86
C ALA A 29 -2.98 -15.83 8.26
N LEU A 30 -2.02 -14.93 8.48
CA LEU A 30 -0.60 -15.28 8.63
C LEU A 30 -0.38 -16.30 9.76
N ASN A 31 -1.09 -16.19 10.88
CA ASN A 31 -0.95 -17.13 11.97
C ASN A 31 -1.33 -18.57 11.54
N VAL A 32 -2.46 -18.72 10.85
CA VAL A 32 -2.92 -20.03 10.35
C VAL A 32 -1.94 -20.58 9.30
N ILE A 33 -1.43 -19.71 8.43
CA ILE A 33 -0.41 -20.07 7.42
C ILE A 33 0.88 -20.54 8.10
N PHE A 34 1.35 -19.82 9.12
CA PHE A 34 2.57 -20.18 9.86
C PHE A 34 2.44 -21.51 10.58
N GLY A 35 1.26 -21.79 11.17
CA GLY A 35 0.97 -23.08 11.80
C GLY A 35 1.01 -24.28 10.85
N ALA A 36 0.77 -24.04 9.55
CA ALA A 36 0.82 -25.11 8.53
C ALA A 36 2.27 -25.45 8.09
N PHE A 37 3.25 -24.60 8.36
CA PHE A 37 4.65 -24.77 7.95
C PHE A 37 5.62 -24.57 9.14
N PRO A 38 5.50 -25.36 10.22
CA PRO A 38 6.27 -25.15 11.46
C PRO A 38 7.78 -25.41 11.30
N GLN A 39 8.19 -26.05 10.19
CA GLN A 39 9.59 -26.32 9.87
C GLN A 39 10.32 -25.09 9.29
N GLU A 40 9.57 -24.07 8.84
CA GLU A 40 10.13 -22.89 8.21
C GLU A 40 10.50 -21.83 9.26
N SER A 41 11.54 -21.03 8.98
CA SER A 41 11.88 -19.93 9.86
C SER A 41 10.84 -18.82 9.79
N LEU A 42 10.63 -18.08 10.88
CA LEU A 42 9.71 -16.92 10.91
C LEU A 42 10.02 -15.93 9.79
N THR A 43 11.30 -15.66 9.53
CA THR A 43 11.72 -14.75 8.45
C THR A 43 11.25 -15.25 7.09
N THR A 44 11.40 -16.56 6.82
CA THR A 44 10.95 -17.19 5.58
C THR A 44 9.42 -17.15 5.47
N LEU A 45 8.72 -17.41 6.58
CA LEU A 45 7.25 -17.36 6.63
C LEU A 45 6.68 -15.96 6.33
N LEU A 46 7.29 -14.91 6.88
CA LEU A 46 6.89 -13.53 6.64
C LEU A 46 7.02 -13.09 5.17
N LEU A 47 7.87 -13.75 4.38
CA LEU A 47 8.02 -13.46 2.95
C LEU A 47 6.72 -13.65 2.17
N VAL A 48 5.79 -14.49 2.62
CA VAL A 48 4.48 -14.67 1.94
C VAL A 48 3.72 -13.35 1.80
N SER A 49 3.87 -12.46 2.77
CA SER A 49 3.23 -11.13 2.77
C SER A 49 4.12 -10.03 2.19
N THR A 50 5.44 -10.12 2.38
CA THR A 50 6.35 -9.02 2.08
C THR A 50 7.08 -9.15 0.74
N LEU A 51 7.30 -10.37 0.23
CA LEU A 51 7.93 -10.62 -1.07
C LEU A 51 7.20 -9.97 -2.26
N PRO A 52 5.85 -9.96 -2.31
CA PRO A 52 5.14 -9.23 -3.36
C PRO A 52 5.53 -7.76 -3.45
N SER A 53 5.76 -7.08 -2.32
CA SER A 53 6.17 -5.68 -2.30
C SER A 53 7.51 -5.45 -3.00
N LEU A 54 8.44 -6.41 -2.91
CA LEU A 54 9.71 -6.33 -3.63
C LEU A 54 9.51 -6.46 -5.14
N THR A 55 8.70 -7.42 -5.59
CA THR A 55 8.48 -7.71 -7.02
C THR A 55 7.56 -6.69 -7.71
N VAL A 56 6.72 -5.99 -6.95
CA VAL A 56 5.92 -4.84 -7.42
C VAL A 56 6.82 -3.75 -8.01
N ILE A 57 8.00 -3.47 -7.41
CA ILE A 57 8.84 -2.32 -7.79
C ILE A 57 9.25 -2.38 -9.27
N PRO A 58 10.00 -3.40 -9.73
CA PRO A 58 10.41 -3.48 -11.13
C PRO A 58 9.22 -3.60 -12.08
N ALA A 59 8.18 -4.34 -11.67
CA ALA A 59 6.99 -4.54 -12.50
C ALA A 59 6.24 -3.22 -12.76
N THR A 60 6.08 -2.36 -11.74
CA THR A 60 5.45 -1.04 -11.89
C THR A 60 6.25 -0.12 -12.81
N LEU A 61 7.58 -0.08 -12.66
CA LEU A 61 8.45 0.73 -13.51
C LEU A 61 8.39 0.28 -14.97
N ILE A 62 8.46 -1.04 -15.21
CA ILE A 62 8.37 -1.62 -16.56
C ILE A 62 6.99 -1.33 -17.16
N ALA A 63 5.91 -1.61 -16.42
CA ALA A 63 4.55 -1.36 -16.90
C ALA A 63 4.32 0.11 -17.25
N GLY A 64 4.76 1.03 -16.37
CA GLY A 64 4.65 2.48 -16.61
C GLY A 64 5.40 2.94 -17.87
N SER A 65 6.56 2.34 -18.17
CA SER A 65 7.34 2.66 -19.38
C SER A 65 6.75 2.10 -20.67
N LEU A 66 6.03 0.99 -20.59
CA LEU A 66 5.44 0.30 -21.74
C LEU A 66 4.03 0.80 -22.07
N ALA A 67 3.27 1.25 -21.06
CA ALA A 67 1.86 1.59 -21.16
C ALA A 67 1.60 2.73 -22.16
N GLY A 68 0.73 2.48 -23.12
CA GLY A 68 0.32 3.44 -24.15
C GLY A 68 1.35 3.74 -25.24
N ASN A 69 2.62 3.37 -25.03
CA ASN A 69 3.69 3.54 -26.01
C ASN A 69 3.93 2.28 -26.83
N LYS A 70 4.52 1.26 -26.17
CA LYS A 70 4.86 -0.02 -26.82
C LYS A 70 3.78 -1.07 -26.67
N VAL A 71 3.03 -1.02 -25.56
CA VAL A 71 1.97 -1.98 -25.23
C VAL A 71 0.69 -1.23 -24.91
N LYS A 72 -0.44 -1.74 -25.41
CA LYS A 72 -1.77 -1.20 -25.14
C LYS A 72 -2.10 -1.31 -23.65
N TYR A 73 -2.78 -0.31 -23.08
CA TYR A 73 -3.25 -0.33 -21.70
C TYR A 73 -4.09 -1.58 -21.40
N LYS A 74 -5.01 -1.93 -22.31
CA LYS A 74 -5.86 -3.12 -22.17
C LYS A 74 -5.03 -4.41 -22.10
N THR A 75 -4.00 -4.54 -22.92
CA THR A 75 -3.11 -5.73 -22.91
C THR A 75 -2.36 -5.84 -21.58
N LEU A 76 -1.79 -4.73 -21.10
CA LEU A 76 -1.10 -4.71 -19.79
C LEU A 76 -2.06 -5.05 -18.65
N ALA A 77 -3.29 -4.50 -18.68
CA ALA A 77 -4.30 -4.80 -17.68
C ALA A 77 -4.65 -6.30 -17.66
N ILE A 78 -4.89 -6.90 -18.82
CA ILE A 78 -5.20 -8.35 -18.94
C ILE A 78 -4.03 -9.19 -18.39
N VAL A 79 -2.80 -8.93 -18.83
CA VAL A 79 -1.61 -9.66 -18.37
C VAL A 79 -1.41 -9.49 -16.87
N GLY A 80 -1.49 -8.26 -16.36
CA GLY A 80 -1.33 -7.98 -14.94
C GLY A 80 -2.39 -8.67 -14.07
N ILE A 81 -3.67 -8.63 -14.49
CA ILE A 81 -4.76 -9.29 -13.76
C ILE A 81 -4.62 -10.82 -13.82
N LEU A 82 -4.21 -11.40 -14.96
CA LEU A 82 -3.95 -12.83 -15.05
C LEU A 82 -2.84 -13.26 -14.09
N LEU A 83 -1.72 -12.53 -14.04
CA LEU A 83 -0.63 -12.81 -13.09
C LEU A 83 -1.08 -12.63 -11.63
N PHE A 84 -1.91 -11.61 -11.35
CA PHE A 84 -2.52 -11.40 -10.04
C PHE A 84 -3.38 -12.61 -9.62
N ILE A 85 -4.26 -13.11 -10.52
CA ILE A 85 -5.13 -14.26 -10.24
C ILE A 85 -4.28 -15.52 -10.06
N ILE A 86 -3.40 -15.81 -11.02
CA ILE A 86 -2.58 -17.03 -10.98
C ILE A 86 -1.71 -17.03 -9.72
N GLY A 87 -0.89 -16.01 -9.52
CA GLY A 87 0.01 -15.94 -8.35
C GLY A 87 -0.72 -15.74 -7.02
N GLY A 88 -1.95 -15.20 -7.06
CA GLY A 88 -2.78 -15.02 -5.87
C GLY A 88 -3.54 -16.28 -5.47
N VAL A 89 -4.06 -17.07 -6.42
CA VAL A 89 -4.88 -18.26 -6.16
C VAL A 89 -4.05 -19.55 -6.13
N ALA A 90 -2.98 -19.65 -6.92
CA ALA A 90 -2.18 -20.86 -7.04
C ALA A 90 -1.65 -21.41 -5.69
N PRO A 91 -1.32 -20.59 -4.67
CA PRO A 91 -0.92 -21.09 -3.35
C PRO A 91 -1.97 -21.98 -2.67
N TYR A 92 -3.23 -21.92 -3.10
CA TYR A 92 -4.27 -22.85 -2.66
C TYR A 92 -3.91 -24.32 -2.97
N PHE A 93 -3.20 -24.56 -4.07
CA PHE A 93 -2.81 -25.88 -4.55
C PHE A 93 -1.35 -26.23 -4.22
N ALA A 94 -0.61 -25.32 -3.61
CA ALA A 94 0.81 -25.48 -3.36
C ALA A 94 1.08 -26.62 -2.35
N SER A 95 2.08 -27.45 -2.66
CA SER A 95 2.52 -28.57 -1.82
C SER A 95 3.77 -28.27 -1.00
N SER A 96 4.46 -27.15 -1.27
CA SER A 96 5.67 -26.73 -0.57
C SER A 96 5.73 -25.22 -0.39
N TRP A 97 6.46 -24.78 0.66
CA TRP A 97 6.63 -23.36 0.96
C TRP A 97 7.34 -22.59 -0.15
N THR A 98 8.36 -23.21 -0.77
CA THR A 98 9.08 -22.59 -1.90
C THR A 98 8.15 -22.27 -3.08
N VAL A 99 7.21 -23.17 -3.40
CA VAL A 99 6.20 -22.94 -4.45
C VAL A 99 5.30 -21.77 -4.07
N VAL A 100 4.82 -21.70 -2.83
CA VAL A 100 4.04 -20.56 -2.33
C VAL A 100 4.80 -19.25 -2.56
N LEU A 101 6.09 -19.19 -2.22
CA LEU A 101 6.88 -17.95 -2.39
C LEU A 101 7.07 -17.57 -3.86
N ILE A 102 7.30 -18.54 -4.76
CA ILE A 102 7.39 -18.27 -6.21
C ILE A 102 6.07 -17.69 -6.71
N GLU A 103 4.95 -18.27 -6.32
CA GLU A 103 3.62 -17.80 -6.69
C GLU A 103 3.32 -16.40 -6.14
N ARG A 104 3.76 -16.12 -4.91
CA ARG A 104 3.68 -14.76 -4.33
C ARG A 104 4.54 -13.74 -5.07
N ALA A 105 5.70 -14.15 -5.60
CA ALA A 105 6.50 -13.28 -6.46
C ALA A 105 5.78 -12.97 -7.78
N VAL A 106 5.16 -13.99 -8.42
CA VAL A 106 4.33 -13.81 -9.63
C VAL A 106 3.13 -12.90 -9.35
N PHE A 107 2.46 -13.08 -8.21
CA PHE A 107 1.38 -12.21 -7.75
C PHE A 107 1.85 -10.74 -7.67
N GLY A 108 3.02 -10.50 -7.05
CA GLY A 108 3.56 -9.14 -6.92
C GLY A 108 3.91 -8.52 -8.28
N ILE A 109 4.39 -9.30 -9.27
CA ILE A 109 4.58 -8.82 -10.64
C ILE A 109 3.23 -8.39 -11.23
N GLY A 110 2.19 -9.23 -11.12
CA GLY A 110 0.84 -8.90 -11.58
C GLY A 110 0.32 -7.61 -10.95
N LEU A 111 0.43 -7.50 -9.62
CA LEU A 111 0.03 -6.32 -8.86
C LEU A 111 0.79 -5.06 -9.30
N GLY A 112 2.11 -5.17 -9.52
CA GLY A 112 2.94 -4.07 -10.01
C GLY A 112 2.52 -3.56 -11.39
N ILE A 113 2.12 -4.47 -12.28
CA ILE A 113 1.62 -4.08 -13.61
C ILE A 113 0.29 -3.33 -13.51
N ILE A 114 -0.66 -3.81 -12.69
CA ILE A 114 -2.00 -3.21 -12.62
C ILE A 114 -2.07 -1.94 -11.78
N SER A 115 -1.20 -1.77 -10.78
CA SER A 115 -1.29 -0.67 -9.81
C SER A 115 -1.33 0.74 -10.42
N PRO A 116 -0.53 1.10 -11.44
CA PRO A 116 -0.58 2.44 -12.03
C PRO A 116 -1.75 2.63 -13.01
N LEU A 117 -2.34 1.54 -13.53
CA LEU A 117 -3.25 1.59 -14.67
C LEU A 117 -4.60 2.28 -14.39
N PRO A 118 -5.27 2.10 -13.24
CA PRO A 118 -6.55 2.76 -12.97
C PRO A 118 -6.44 4.28 -13.05
N ASN A 119 -5.41 4.87 -12.44
CA ASN A 119 -5.19 6.31 -12.48
C ASN A 119 -4.77 6.79 -13.89
N ALA A 120 -3.92 6.05 -14.58
CA ALA A 120 -3.51 6.37 -15.95
C ALA A 120 -4.71 6.32 -16.91
N LEU A 121 -5.58 5.33 -16.77
CA LEU A 121 -6.81 5.21 -17.56
C LEU A 121 -7.83 6.30 -17.21
N ALA A 122 -7.95 6.68 -15.93
CA ALA A 122 -8.79 7.81 -15.53
C ALA A 122 -8.34 9.11 -16.23
N MET A 123 -7.03 9.38 -16.28
CA MET A 123 -6.49 10.55 -16.99
C MET A 123 -6.60 10.43 -18.51
N GLY A 124 -6.52 9.23 -19.08
CA GLY A 124 -6.54 9.02 -20.53
C GLY A 124 -7.94 8.92 -21.15
N LEU A 125 -8.96 8.53 -20.38
CA LEU A 125 -10.33 8.32 -20.86
C LEU A 125 -11.28 9.47 -20.50
N TYR A 126 -10.95 10.31 -19.52
CA TYR A 126 -11.84 11.37 -19.04
C TYR A 126 -11.19 12.74 -19.20
N GLU A 127 -12.00 13.80 -19.21
CA GLU A 127 -11.56 15.19 -19.38
C GLU A 127 -12.19 16.09 -18.32
N GLY A 128 -11.53 17.20 -18.01
CA GLY A 128 -12.00 18.23 -17.07
C GLY A 128 -12.29 17.67 -15.68
N ASP A 129 -13.40 18.10 -15.06
CA ASP A 129 -13.77 17.72 -13.69
C ASP A 129 -14.06 16.21 -13.53
N LYS A 130 -14.36 15.51 -14.64
CA LYS A 130 -14.60 14.07 -14.65
C LYS A 130 -13.33 13.27 -14.32
N VAL A 131 -12.14 13.80 -14.63
CA VAL A 131 -10.86 13.16 -14.25
C VAL A 131 -10.73 13.11 -12.74
N ALA A 132 -10.92 14.26 -12.06
CA ALA A 132 -10.82 14.34 -10.61
C ALA A 132 -11.86 13.43 -9.92
N SER A 133 -13.11 13.44 -10.42
CA SER A 133 -14.16 12.55 -9.93
C SER A 133 -13.81 11.07 -10.09
N MET A 134 -13.30 10.66 -11.27
CA MET A 134 -12.93 9.27 -11.52
C MET A 134 -11.73 8.85 -10.66
N MET A 135 -10.72 9.70 -10.49
CA MET A 135 -9.57 9.40 -9.61
C MET A 135 -10.01 9.26 -8.14
N GLY A 136 -10.96 10.08 -7.69
CA GLY A 136 -11.58 9.92 -6.37
C GLY A 136 -12.28 8.57 -6.21
N MET A 137 -13.06 8.15 -7.23
CA MET A 137 -13.71 6.84 -7.24
C MET A 137 -12.72 5.68 -7.30
N VAL A 138 -11.63 5.81 -8.07
CA VAL A 138 -10.52 4.84 -8.10
C VAL A 138 -9.97 4.65 -6.69
N THR A 139 -9.62 5.73 -6.00
CA THR A 139 -9.08 5.67 -4.63
C THR A 139 -10.08 5.04 -3.66
N LEU A 140 -11.35 5.39 -3.77
CA LEU A 140 -12.42 4.81 -2.95
C LEU A 140 -12.52 3.29 -3.16
N LEU A 141 -12.57 2.85 -4.42
CA LEU A 141 -12.69 1.42 -4.76
C LEU A 141 -11.42 0.63 -4.41
N MET A 142 -10.23 1.23 -4.49
CA MET A 142 -8.99 0.62 -3.99
C MET A 142 -9.09 0.31 -2.49
N ASN A 143 -9.56 1.27 -1.69
CA ASN A 143 -9.70 1.09 -0.24
C ASN A 143 -10.79 0.08 0.11
N ILE A 144 -11.96 0.16 -0.53
CA ILE A 144 -13.06 -0.81 -0.34
C ILE A 144 -12.59 -2.21 -0.73
N GLY A 145 -11.90 -2.34 -1.86
CA GLY A 145 -11.35 -3.61 -2.32
C GLY A 145 -10.34 -4.21 -1.34
N GLY A 146 -9.41 -3.39 -0.84
CA GLY A 146 -8.45 -3.79 0.18
C GLY A 146 -9.13 -4.31 1.45
N MET A 147 -10.14 -3.59 1.94
CA MET A 147 -10.91 -3.97 3.12
C MET A 147 -11.66 -5.30 2.92
N ILE A 148 -12.36 -5.45 1.78
CA ILE A 148 -13.12 -6.67 1.46
C ILE A 148 -12.17 -7.86 1.30
N LEU A 149 -11.06 -7.69 0.57
CA LEU A 149 -10.09 -8.75 0.35
C LEU A 149 -9.41 -9.18 1.66
N GLN A 150 -9.07 -8.25 2.56
CA GLN A 150 -8.52 -8.57 3.88
C GLN A 150 -9.52 -9.35 4.73
N PHE A 151 -10.77 -8.89 4.79
CA PHE A 151 -11.82 -9.60 5.52
C PHE A 151 -12.02 -11.02 4.98
N LEU A 152 -12.18 -11.17 3.65
CA LEU A 152 -12.36 -12.47 3.02
C LEU A 152 -11.14 -13.39 3.22
N GLY A 153 -9.91 -12.85 3.18
CA GLY A 153 -8.70 -13.60 3.45
C GLY A 153 -8.69 -14.19 4.86
N GLY A 154 -9.02 -13.37 5.86
CA GLY A 154 -9.16 -13.83 7.25
C GLY A 154 -10.29 -14.83 7.44
N PHE A 155 -11.47 -14.56 6.86
CA PHE A 155 -12.63 -15.46 6.93
C PHE A 155 -12.35 -16.83 6.27
N CYS A 156 -11.82 -16.81 5.07
CA CYS A 156 -11.50 -18.05 4.35
C CYS A 156 -10.42 -18.88 5.06
N ALA A 157 -9.48 -18.24 5.75
CA ALA A 157 -8.46 -18.95 6.54
C ALA A 157 -9.05 -19.82 7.66
N GLY A 158 -10.27 -19.55 8.13
CA GLY A 158 -11.00 -20.39 9.07
C GLY A 158 -11.32 -21.80 8.53
N PHE A 159 -11.30 -22.00 7.20
CA PHE A 159 -11.48 -23.30 6.55
C PHE A 159 -10.15 -24.04 6.30
N GLY A 160 -9.02 -23.37 6.45
CA GLY A 160 -7.68 -23.89 6.24
C GLY A 160 -6.74 -22.81 5.68
N TRP A 161 -5.43 -22.97 5.93
CA TRP A 161 -4.42 -21.97 5.54
C TRP A 161 -4.45 -21.61 4.04
N ASN A 162 -4.67 -22.58 3.19
CA ASN A 162 -4.69 -22.44 1.73
C ASN A 162 -5.92 -21.67 1.24
N PHE A 163 -7.06 -21.76 1.94
CA PHE A 163 -8.27 -21.03 1.58
C PHE A 163 -8.09 -19.49 1.65
N ALA A 164 -7.14 -19.01 2.46
CA ALA A 164 -6.81 -17.57 2.55
C ALA A 164 -6.40 -16.94 1.19
N PHE A 165 -6.00 -17.73 0.23
CA PHE A 165 -5.57 -17.30 -1.10
C PHE A 165 -6.72 -17.18 -2.11
N LEU A 166 -7.85 -17.88 -1.89
CA LEU A 166 -8.99 -17.90 -2.81
C LEU A 166 -9.64 -16.53 -3.09
N PRO A 167 -9.68 -15.56 -2.16
CA PRO A 167 -10.28 -14.25 -2.45
C PRO A 167 -9.64 -13.52 -3.64
N HIS A 168 -8.40 -13.85 -4.01
CA HIS A 168 -7.77 -13.29 -5.22
C HIS A 168 -8.52 -13.69 -6.50
N ALA A 169 -9.35 -14.73 -6.48
CA ALA A 169 -10.22 -15.12 -7.60
C ALA A 169 -11.25 -14.03 -7.94
N LEU A 170 -11.54 -13.08 -7.05
CA LEU A 170 -12.33 -11.88 -7.38
C LEU A 170 -11.72 -11.07 -8.53
N GLY A 171 -10.43 -11.22 -8.79
CA GLY A 171 -9.76 -10.69 -9.98
C GLY A 171 -10.40 -11.14 -11.29
N ILE A 172 -11.12 -12.28 -11.32
CA ILE A 172 -11.85 -12.75 -12.51
C ILE A 172 -12.91 -11.73 -12.94
N ILE A 173 -13.60 -11.09 -11.97
CA ILE A 173 -14.57 -10.04 -12.26
C ILE A 173 -13.88 -8.86 -12.94
N SER A 174 -12.73 -8.44 -12.42
CA SER A 174 -11.92 -7.36 -13.01
C SER A 174 -11.40 -7.75 -14.40
N LEU A 175 -10.99 -9.01 -14.59
CA LEU A 175 -10.51 -9.53 -15.88
C LEU A 175 -11.63 -9.45 -16.93
N LEU A 176 -12.81 -9.96 -16.61
CA LEU A 176 -13.95 -9.93 -17.51
C LEU A 176 -14.39 -8.49 -17.83
N ALA A 177 -14.43 -7.62 -16.81
CA ALA A 177 -14.75 -6.21 -17.00
C ALA A 177 -13.76 -5.53 -17.97
N VAL A 178 -12.46 -5.80 -17.83
CA VAL A 178 -11.40 -5.26 -18.69
C VAL A 178 -11.51 -5.83 -20.11
N ILE A 179 -11.71 -7.13 -20.27
CA ILE A 179 -11.81 -7.78 -21.59
C ILE A 179 -13.00 -7.20 -22.38
N PHE A 180 -14.15 -7.06 -21.76
CA PHE A 180 -15.37 -6.69 -22.48
C PHE A 180 -15.59 -5.17 -22.57
N PHE A 181 -15.19 -4.40 -21.55
CA PHE A 181 -15.63 -3.02 -21.41
C PHE A 181 -14.51 -1.98 -21.42
N LEU A 182 -13.23 -2.37 -21.29
CA LEU A 182 -12.14 -1.39 -21.29
C LEU A 182 -11.79 -0.98 -22.72
N PRO A 183 -12.02 0.28 -23.12
CA PRO A 183 -11.52 0.81 -24.39
C PRO A 183 -10.03 1.18 -24.24
N GLU A 184 -9.33 1.25 -25.37
CA GLU A 184 -7.99 1.82 -25.40
C GLU A 184 -8.08 3.35 -25.40
N PRO A 185 -7.38 4.08 -24.51
CA PRO A 185 -7.32 5.53 -24.56
C PRO A 185 -6.77 6.02 -25.91
N PRO A 186 -7.25 7.17 -26.43
CA PRO A 186 -6.66 7.80 -27.59
C PRO A 186 -5.15 7.99 -27.38
N LYS A 187 -4.34 7.75 -28.41
CA LYS A 187 -2.90 8.08 -28.33
C LYS A 187 -2.77 9.58 -28.04
N GLN A 188 -2.37 9.93 -26.85
CA GLN A 188 -1.99 11.31 -26.55
C GLN A 188 -0.66 11.57 -27.26
N ASN A 189 -0.65 12.49 -28.24
CA ASN A 189 0.56 13.07 -28.79
C ASN A 189 1.21 13.94 -27.69
N GLY A 190 1.94 13.31 -26.79
CA GLY A 190 2.46 13.95 -25.55
C GLY A 190 2.31 13.06 -24.33
N ALA A 191 2.02 11.74 -24.50
CA ALA A 191 2.21 10.80 -23.41
C ALA A 191 3.55 11.08 -22.75
N ILE A 192 3.51 11.36 -21.44
CA ILE A 192 4.73 11.54 -20.64
C ILE A 192 5.62 10.36 -20.99
N ASP A 193 6.64 10.67 -21.79
CA ASP A 193 7.60 9.70 -22.26
C ASP A 193 8.39 9.31 -21.00
N ALA A 194 7.89 8.31 -20.27
CA ALA A 194 8.58 7.81 -19.08
C ALA A 194 10.01 7.35 -19.43
N GLY A 195 10.26 7.09 -20.72
CA GLY A 195 11.61 6.90 -21.27
C GLY A 195 12.39 8.21 -21.51
N LYS A 196 11.71 9.37 -21.65
CA LYS A 196 12.34 10.69 -21.77
C LYS A 196 12.46 11.44 -20.45
N VAL A 197 11.83 10.97 -19.37
CA VAL A 197 11.93 11.55 -18.01
C VAL A 197 13.29 11.20 -17.36
N ILE A 198 14.19 10.51 -18.04
CA ILE A 198 15.61 10.58 -17.68
C ILE A 198 16.13 11.94 -18.18
N THR A 199 15.64 13.01 -17.57
CA THR A 199 16.30 14.30 -17.68
C THR A 199 17.73 14.12 -17.18
N LYS A 200 18.73 14.62 -17.92
CA LYS A 200 20.14 14.63 -17.51
C LYS A 200 20.37 15.41 -16.20
N GLU A 201 19.33 16.01 -15.65
CA GLU A 201 19.37 16.74 -14.38
C GLU A 201 19.42 15.75 -13.21
N LYS A 202 20.42 15.91 -12.35
CA LYS A 202 20.58 15.08 -11.15
C LYS A 202 19.41 15.29 -10.20
N ILE A 203 18.86 14.18 -9.72
CA ILE A 203 17.84 14.19 -8.67
C ILE A 203 18.47 14.74 -7.40
N PRO A 204 17.85 15.74 -6.73
CA PRO A 204 18.37 16.30 -5.50
C PRO A 204 18.52 15.23 -4.41
N GLY A 205 19.66 15.23 -3.71
CA GLY A 205 19.91 14.28 -2.61
C GLY A 205 18.84 14.31 -1.51
N LYS A 206 18.19 15.45 -1.31
CA LYS A 206 17.08 15.61 -0.37
C LYS A 206 15.90 14.65 -0.65
N LEU A 207 15.64 14.30 -1.92
CA LEU A 207 14.58 13.34 -2.27
C LEU A 207 14.85 11.95 -1.67
N TRP A 208 16.11 11.49 -1.74
CA TRP A 208 16.50 10.19 -1.19
C TRP A 208 16.37 10.15 0.32
N VAL A 209 16.66 11.27 0.99
CA VAL A 209 16.44 11.38 2.45
C VAL A 209 14.95 11.30 2.77
N VAL A 210 14.10 12.03 2.06
CA VAL A 210 12.64 11.99 2.26
C VAL A 210 12.10 10.58 1.99
N ALA A 211 12.53 9.94 0.90
CA ALA A 211 12.14 8.59 0.54
C ALA A 211 12.59 7.57 1.61
N GLY A 212 13.84 7.70 2.09
CA GLY A 212 14.38 6.84 3.13
C GLY A 212 13.65 6.97 4.47
N VAL A 213 13.40 8.19 4.93
CA VAL A 213 12.68 8.44 6.19
C VAL A 213 11.24 7.95 6.12
N PHE A 214 10.55 8.21 5.01
CA PHE A 214 9.18 7.73 4.82
C PHE A 214 9.13 6.20 4.73
N GLY A 215 9.99 5.60 3.90
CA GLY A 215 10.11 4.14 3.82
C GLY A 215 10.44 3.51 5.15
N PHE A 216 11.39 4.09 5.91
CA PHE A 216 11.72 3.62 7.25
C PHE A 216 10.52 3.65 8.20
N SER A 217 9.72 4.71 8.16
CA SER A 217 8.48 4.79 8.95
C SER A 217 7.48 3.68 8.56
N VAL A 218 7.38 3.35 7.27
CA VAL A 218 6.58 2.21 6.79
C VAL A 218 7.10 0.90 7.38
N MET A 219 8.43 0.67 7.35
CA MET A 219 9.05 -0.52 7.92
C MET A 219 8.72 -0.70 9.41
N LEU A 220 8.69 0.40 10.17
CA LEU A 220 8.38 0.37 11.60
C LEU A 220 6.91 0.07 11.90
N ILE A 221 5.98 0.50 11.03
CA ILE A 221 4.53 0.24 11.19
C ILE A 221 4.16 -1.17 10.71
N TYR A 222 4.85 -1.71 9.71
CA TYR A 222 4.47 -2.95 9.04
C TYR A 222 4.36 -4.18 9.97
N PRO A 223 5.19 -4.35 11.03
CA PRO A 223 5.04 -5.44 12.00
C PRO A 223 3.67 -5.47 12.69
N LEU A 224 3.04 -4.32 12.92
CA LEU A 224 1.67 -4.26 13.44
C LEU A 224 0.69 -4.98 12.52
N LEU A 225 0.85 -4.84 11.21
CA LEU A 225 -0.04 -5.47 10.22
C LEU A 225 0.20 -6.96 10.10
N VAL A 226 1.47 -7.38 9.92
CA VAL A 226 1.80 -8.80 9.66
C VAL A 226 1.73 -9.68 10.91
N ASN A 227 1.88 -9.12 12.10
CA ASN A 227 1.77 -9.85 13.37
C ASN A 227 0.33 -9.83 13.93
N MET A 228 -0.62 -9.13 13.31
CA MET A 228 -1.96 -8.90 13.90
C MET A 228 -2.68 -10.20 14.24
N SER A 229 -2.73 -11.17 13.32
CA SER A 229 -3.43 -12.44 13.58
C SER A 229 -2.78 -13.22 14.73
N SER A 230 -1.46 -13.28 14.76
CA SER A 230 -0.71 -13.95 15.83
C SER A 230 -0.84 -13.23 17.19
N LEU A 231 -0.91 -11.90 17.18
CA LEU A 231 -1.15 -11.11 18.40
C LEU A 231 -2.53 -11.33 18.98
N LEU A 232 -3.57 -11.37 18.14
CA LEU A 232 -4.94 -11.60 18.57
C LEU A 232 -5.10 -13.01 19.16
N GLU A 233 -4.52 -14.01 18.50
CA GLU A 233 -4.56 -15.39 18.99
C GLU A 233 -3.77 -15.57 20.27
N ALA A 234 -2.53 -15.07 20.36
CA ALA A 234 -1.72 -15.13 21.58
C ALA A 234 -2.38 -14.38 22.77
N GLY A 235 -3.18 -13.35 22.49
CA GLY A 235 -3.94 -12.61 23.49
C GLY A 235 -5.31 -13.21 23.81
N ASN A 236 -5.73 -14.31 23.19
CA ASN A 236 -7.08 -14.84 23.24
C ASN A 236 -8.16 -13.81 22.88
N LEU A 237 -7.86 -12.89 21.96
CA LEU A 237 -8.74 -11.79 21.54
C LEU A 237 -9.51 -12.09 20.26
N GLY A 238 -9.12 -13.14 19.51
CA GLY A 238 -9.79 -13.55 18.29
C GLY A 238 -8.90 -14.38 17.37
N ASP A 239 -9.47 -14.79 16.26
CA ASP A 239 -8.90 -15.63 15.21
C ASP A 239 -8.51 -14.82 13.96
N SER A 240 -8.22 -15.50 12.85
CA SER A 240 -7.94 -14.88 11.55
C SER A 240 -9.09 -14.06 10.99
N THR A 241 -10.36 -14.43 11.28
CA THR A 241 -11.52 -13.64 10.89
C THR A 241 -11.55 -12.31 11.63
N THR A 242 -11.33 -12.36 12.95
CA THR A 242 -11.19 -11.17 13.79
C THR A 242 -10.04 -10.27 13.30
N ALA A 243 -8.89 -10.87 12.94
CA ALA A 243 -7.76 -10.14 12.37
C ALA A 243 -8.15 -9.44 11.04
N GLY A 244 -8.95 -10.09 10.21
CA GLY A 244 -9.48 -9.49 8.97
C GLY A 244 -10.31 -8.24 9.24
N VAL A 245 -11.20 -8.30 10.24
CA VAL A 245 -12.00 -7.14 10.67
C VAL A 245 -11.10 -6.03 11.22
N VAL A 246 -10.19 -6.35 12.13
CA VAL A 246 -9.27 -5.37 12.75
C VAL A 246 -8.42 -4.67 11.69
N LEU A 247 -7.86 -5.42 10.73
CA LEU A 247 -7.05 -4.87 9.64
C LEU A 247 -7.89 -4.05 8.64
N ALA A 248 -9.16 -4.36 8.43
CA ALA A 248 -10.07 -3.51 7.66
C ALA A 248 -10.19 -2.11 8.28
N PHE A 249 -10.15 -2.00 9.61
CA PHE A 249 -10.16 -0.71 10.30
C PHE A 249 -8.88 0.11 10.09
N TYR A 250 -7.74 -0.50 9.78
CA TYR A 250 -6.57 0.23 9.30
C TYR A 250 -6.90 1.02 8.03
N THR A 251 -7.58 0.40 7.08
CA THR A 251 -8.01 1.05 5.84
C THR A 251 -9.07 2.12 6.10
N ILE A 252 -10.04 1.84 6.97
CA ILE A 252 -11.08 2.82 7.37
C ILE A 252 -10.44 4.05 8.01
N GLY A 253 -9.48 3.85 8.92
CA GLY A 253 -8.71 4.94 9.52
C GLY A 253 -7.98 5.78 8.47
N GLY A 254 -7.39 5.12 7.47
CA GLY A 254 -6.76 5.79 6.34
C GLY A 254 -7.73 6.60 5.48
N MET A 255 -8.92 6.09 5.22
CA MET A 255 -9.98 6.83 4.51
C MET A 255 -10.44 8.06 5.31
N ALA A 256 -10.63 7.92 6.61
CA ALA A 256 -10.99 9.03 7.49
C ALA A 256 -9.91 10.12 7.47
N ALA A 257 -8.63 9.74 7.52
CA ALA A 257 -7.52 10.68 7.42
C ALA A 257 -7.54 11.45 6.10
N GLY A 258 -7.76 10.75 4.98
CA GLY A 258 -7.87 11.38 3.66
C GLY A 258 -8.99 12.43 3.60
N ALA A 259 -10.15 12.12 4.17
CA ALA A 259 -11.30 13.01 4.21
C ALA A 259 -11.04 14.31 5.00
N VAL A 260 -10.27 14.22 6.09
CA VAL A 260 -10.01 15.36 6.99
C VAL A 260 -8.61 15.98 6.83
N PHE A 261 -7.76 15.43 5.94
CA PHE A 261 -6.37 15.88 5.75
C PHE A 261 -6.24 17.38 5.57
N GLY A 262 -7.06 17.97 4.68
CA GLY A 262 -7.03 19.40 4.40
C GLY A 262 -7.34 20.28 5.62
N GLN A 263 -8.25 19.83 6.48
CA GLN A 263 -8.62 20.53 7.72
C GLN A 263 -7.49 20.43 8.75
N ILE A 264 -6.95 19.21 8.95
CA ILE A 264 -5.83 18.98 9.86
C ILE A 264 -4.61 19.78 9.39
N PHE A 265 -4.30 19.76 8.09
CA PHE A 265 -3.17 20.50 7.54
C PHE A 265 -3.31 22.01 7.77
N LYS A 266 -4.51 22.59 7.59
CA LYS A 266 -4.77 24.00 7.87
C LYS A 266 -4.53 24.36 9.34
N ALA A 267 -4.93 23.47 10.26
CA ALA A 267 -4.79 23.69 11.70
C ALA A 267 -3.35 23.46 12.21
N THR A 268 -2.66 22.45 11.67
CA THR A 268 -1.39 21.98 12.22
C THR A 268 -0.17 22.40 11.42
N LYS A 269 -0.38 22.76 10.12
CA LYS A 269 0.65 23.25 9.20
C LYS A 269 1.96 22.43 9.30
N LYS A 270 3.00 23.06 9.87
CA LYS A 270 4.35 22.51 9.98
C LYS A 270 4.47 21.24 10.85
N TYR A 271 3.50 20.98 11.72
CA TYR A 271 3.55 19.86 12.66
C TYR A 271 2.84 18.58 12.17
N ILE A 272 2.27 18.59 10.97
CA ILE A 272 1.44 17.49 10.46
C ILE A 272 2.19 16.14 10.45
N LEU A 273 3.47 16.12 10.11
CA LEU A 273 4.30 14.89 10.13
C LEU A 273 4.50 14.38 11.56
N SER A 274 4.81 15.27 12.51
CA SER A 274 4.96 14.89 13.93
C SER A 274 3.66 14.32 14.49
N ILE A 275 2.51 14.92 14.15
CA ILE A 275 1.18 14.43 14.54
C ILE A 275 0.93 13.04 13.96
N GLY A 276 1.25 12.80 12.69
CA GLY A 276 1.16 11.49 12.08
C GLY A 276 2.02 10.44 12.80
N LEU A 277 3.28 10.77 13.11
CA LEU A 277 4.21 9.86 13.82
C LEU A 277 3.73 9.55 15.24
N PHE A 278 3.23 10.54 15.99
CA PHE A 278 2.64 10.31 17.32
C PHE A 278 1.35 9.49 17.23
N ALA A 279 0.48 9.77 16.26
CA ALA A 279 -0.73 8.97 16.07
C ALA A 279 -0.40 7.51 15.78
N ALA A 280 0.64 7.24 14.96
CA ALA A 280 1.12 5.88 14.72
C ALA A 280 1.65 5.24 16.02
N ALA A 281 2.49 5.95 16.78
CA ALA A 281 3.05 5.45 18.05
C ALA A 281 1.93 5.16 19.07
N ILE A 282 0.93 6.05 19.21
CA ILE A 282 -0.23 5.84 20.10
C ILE A 282 -1.07 4.65 19.62
N GLY A 283 -1.32 4.53 18.31
CA GLY A 283 -2.03 3.39 17.74
C GLY A 283 -1.33 2.06 18.05
N MET A 284 0.00 2.02 17.89
CA MET A 284 0.80 0.84 18.24
C MET A 284 0.78 0.55 19.75
N ALA A 285 0.81 1.58 20.61
CA ALA A 285 0.67 1.42 22.05
C ALA A 285 -0.70 0.80 22.42
N MET A 286 -1.78 1.27 21.79
CA MET A 286 -3.12 0.71 22.01
C MET A 286 -3.20 -0.76 21.59
N VAL A 287 -2.53 -1.16 20.51
CA VAL A 287 -2.45 -2.57 20.08
C VAL A 287 -1.66 -3.41 21.09
N LEU A 288 -0.52 -2.91 21.59
CA LEU A 288 0.34 -3.66 22.51
C LEU A 288 -0.25 -3.82 23.91
N PHE A 289 -0.92 -2.78 24.41
CA PHE A 289 -1.32 -2.68 25.83
C PHE A 289 -2.84 -2.66 26.01
N GLY A 290 -3.62 -2.69 24.93
CA GLY A 290 -5.07 -2.51 24.97
C GLY A 290 -5.84 -3.61 25.68
N GLY A 291 -5.36 -4.85 25.73
CA GLY A 291 -5.96 -5.95 26.48
C GLY A 291 -7.34 -6.42 26.00
N ASN A 292 -7.91 -5.79 24.98
CA ASN A 292 -9.19 -6.19 24.37
C ASN A 292 -9.25 -5.82 22.88
N VAL A 293 -10.11 -6.51 22.14
CA VAL A 293 -10.22 -6.37 20.67
C VAL A 293 -10.65 -4.96 20.25
N VAL A 294 -11.45 -4.26 21.04
CA VAL A 294 -11.93 -2.91 20.70
C VAL A 294 -10.78 -1.91 20.70
N LEU A 295 -9.92 -1.91 21.73
CA LEU A 295 -8.74 -1.05 21.79
C LEU A 295 -7.73 -1.40 20.71
N VAL A 296 -7.52 -2.69 20.42
CA VAL A 296 -6.68 -3.14 19.29
C VAL A 296 -7.22 -2.60 17.97
N THR A 297 -8.54 -2.66 17.76
CA THR A 297 -9.18 -2.13 16.54
C THR A 297 -9.01 -0.62 16.40
N ILE A 298 -9.26 0.13 17.48
CA ILE A 298 -9.09 1.60 17.47
C ILE A 298 -7.60 1.95 17.24
N GLY A 299 -6.68 1.24 17.89
CA GLY A 299 -5.24 1.44 17.69
C GLY A 299 -4.80 1.18 16.26
N THR A 300 -5.34 0.12 15.64
CA THR A 300 -5.09 -0.22 14.24
C THR A 300 -5.66 0.83 13.30
N ALA A 301 -6.87 1.31 13.55
CA ALA A 301 -7.47 2.41 12.78
C ALA A 301 -6.64 3.70 12.89
N LEU A 302 -6.13 4.01 14.09
CA LEU A 302 -5.28 5.18 14.32
C LEU A 302 -3.92 5.06 13.60
N ALA A 303 -3.34 3.85 13.53
CA ALA A 303 -2.12 3.60 12.75
C ALA A 303 -2.37 3.80 11.25
N GLY A 304 -3.52 3.36 10.73
CA GLY A 304 -3.92 3.59 9.34
C GLY A 304 -4.18 5.07 9.04
N PHE A 305 -4.80 5.77 9.96
CA PHE A 305 -4.99 7.22 9.92
C PHE A 305 -3.65 7.97 9.84
N ALA A 306 -2.70 7.59 10.69
CA ALA A 306 -1.36 8.15 10.71
C ALA A 306 -0.60 7.97 9.40
N PHE A 307 -0.62 6.74 8.85
CA PHE A 307 0.00 6.44 7.55
C PHE A 307 -0.57 7.31 6.42
N SER A 308 -1.90 7.44 6.39
CA SER A 308 -2.60 8.20 5.34
C SER A 308 -2.47 9.72 5.49
N ILE A 309 -2.12 10.25 6.67
CA ILE A 309 -1.67 11.63 6.83
C ILE A 309 -0.25 11.81 6.30
N GLY A 310 0.63 10.85 6.54
CA GLY A 310 2.03 10.92 6.14
C GLY A 310 2.23 11.02 4.63
N MET A 311 1.45 10.26 3.87
CA MET A 311 1.59 10.15 2.41
C MET A 311 1.44 11.49 1.68
N PRO A 312 0.30 12.23 1.79
CA PRO A 312 0.17 13.53 1.14
C PRO A 312 1.14 14.57 1.69
N ALA A 313 1.50 14.52 2.98
CA ALA A 313 2.48 15.42 3.55
C ALA A 313 3.87 15.24 2.91
N VAL A 314 4.29 13.99 2.69
CA VAL A 314 5.54 13.65 1.97
C VAL A 314 5.49 14.15 0.53
N PHE A 315 4.38 13.96 -0.20
CA PHE A 315 4.25 14.48 -1.56
C PHE A 315 4.27 16.01 -1.62
N MET A 316 3.75 16.69 -0.62
CA MET A 316 3.88 18.15 -0.51
C MET A 316 5.35 18.57 -0.35
N ILE A 317 6.14 17.91 0.50
CA ILE A 317 7.58 18.15 0.62
C ILE A 317 8.27 17.91 -0.72
N VAL A 318 7.96 16.78 -1.38
CA VAL A 318 8.54 16.45 -2.69
C VAL A 318 8.24 17.53 -3.73
N SER A 319 7.00 18.02 -3.78
CA SER A 319 6.61 19.08 -4.74
C SER A 319 7.39 20.38 -4.58
N MET A 320 7.99 20.64 -3.40
CA MET A 320 8.80 21.84 -3.14
C MET A 320 10.28 21.68 -3.49
N ILE A 321 10.80 20.46 -3.31
CA ILE A 321 12.23 20.22 -3.54
C ILE A 321 12.53 19.73 -4.96
N ILE A 322 11.49 19.39 -5.73
CA ILE A 322 11.58 18.80 -7.06
C ILE A 322 10.90 19.69 -8.10
N LYS A 323 11.57 19.91 -9.25
CA LYS A 323 10.99 20.60 -10.39
C LYS A 323 9.78 19.83 -10.94
N SER A 324 8.80 20.53 -11.50
CA SER A 324 7.58 19.93 -12.06
C SER A 324 7.86 18.83 -13.08
N SER A 325 8.92 18.98 -13.89
CA SER A 325 9.36 17.98 -14.88
C SER A 325 9.83 16.65 -14.27
N GLN A 326 10.22 16.65 -13.00
CA GLN A 326 10.74 15.46 -12.29
C GLN A 326 9.77 14.88 -11.26
N GLN A 327 8.59 15.49 -11.06
CA GLN A 327 7.65 15.07 -10.01
C GLN A 327 7.17 13.63 -10.18
N ALA A 328 6.92 13.18 -11.40
CA ALA A 328 6.51 11.81 -11.67
C ALA A 328 7.60 10.80 -11.23
N LEU A 329 8.86 11.08 -11.56
CA LEU A 329 10.00 10.23 -11.15
C LEU A 329 10.17 10.25 -9.62
N ALA A 330 10.05 11.42 -9.01
CA ALA A 330 10.14 11.56 -7.56
C ALA A 330 9.04 10.76 -6.83
N THR A 331 7.80 10.81 -7.32
CA THR A 331 6.69 10.01 -6.81
C THR A 331 6.99 8.52 -6.92
N SER A 332 7.52 8.06 -8.06
CA SER A 332 7.90 6.66 -8.26
C SER A 332 9.00 6.22 -7.28
N ILE A 333 9.98 7.07 -6.99
CA ILE A 333 11.04 6.80 -6.01
C ILE A 333 10.45 6.65 -4.59
N ILE A 334 9.52 7.52 -4.19
CA ILE A 334 8.85 7.42 -2.88
C ILE A 334 8.07 6.09 -2.77
N LEU A 335 7.29 5.74 -3.81
CA LEU A 335 6.53 4.49 -3.82
C LEU A 335 7.44 3.26 -3.84
N ALA A 336 8.53 3.31 -4.59
CA ALA A 336 9.53 2.24 -4.60
C ALA A 336 10.20 2.07 -3.23
N ALA A 337 10.57 3.17 -2.57
CA ALA A 337 11.11 3.14 -1.22
C ALA A 337 10.09 2.55 -0.23
N MET A 338 8.82 2.97 -0.29
CA MET A 338 7.75 2.42 0.54
C MET A 338 7.67 0.88 0.40
N ASN A 339 7.64 0.37 -0.82
CA ASN A 339 7.57 -1.08 -1.07
C ASN A 339 8.85 -1.81 -0.64
N LEU A 340 10.03 -1.21 -0.88
CA LEU A 340 11.31 -1.77 -0.43
C LEU A 340 11.36 -1.91 1.09
N PHE A 341 10.98 -0.87 1.80
CA PHE A 341 10.99 -0.89 3.26
C PHE A 341 9.87 -1.76 3.86
N ALA A 342 8.74 -1.91 3.17
CA ALA A 342 7.73 -2.91 3.51
C ALA A 342 8.30 -4.34 3.41
N PHE A 343 9.07 -4.64 2.36
CA PHE A 343 9.80 -5.91 2.27
C PHE A 343 10.85 -6.06 3.38
N LEU A 344 11.64 -5.01 3.64
CA LEU A 344 12.67 -5.01 4.68
C LEU A 344 12.11 -5.16 6.09
N SER A 345 10.81 -4.94 6.30
CA SER A 345 10.16 -5.15 7.61
C SER A 345 10.29 -6.58 8.12
N THR A 346 10.40 -7.58 7.22
CA THR A 346 10.71 -8.98 7.60
C THR A 346 12.03 -9.09 8.37
N TYR A 347 13.05 -8.40 7.90
CA TYR A 347 14.37 -8.40 8.55
C TYR A 347 14.40 -7.52 9.80
N TRP A 348 13.60 -6.45 9.83
CA TRP A 348 13.36 -5.66 11.04
C TRP A 348 12.75 -6.52 12.14
N ILE A 349 11.75 -7.34 11.84
CA ILE A 349 11.14 -8.29 12.79
C ILE A 349 12.21 -9.27 13.28
N ALA A 350 12.97 -9.88 12.37
CA ALA A 350 14.03 -10.83 12.75
C ALA A 350 15.07 -10.19 13.68
N MET A 351 15.56 -8.99 13.33
CA MET A 351 16.57 -8.27 14.13
C MET A 351 16.05 -7.91 15.53
N THR A 352 14.84 -7.36 15.61
CA THR A 352 14.25 -6.97 16.89
C THR A 352 13.91 -8.18 17.75
N THR A 353 13.52 -9.30 17.14
CA THR A 353 13.33 -10.59 17.85
C THR A 353 14.61 -11.07 18.52
N LEU A 354 15.76 -10.96 17.84
CA LEU A 354 17.05 -11.33 18.44
C LEU A 354 17.41 -10.46 19.67
N ILE A 355 16.98 -9.20 19.67
CA ILE A 355 17.27 -8.26 20.77
C ILE A 355 16.28 -8.42 21.93
N THR A 356 15.00 -8.59 21.64
CA THR A 356 13.91 -8.57 22.64
C THR A 356 13.49 -9.97 23.12
N GLY A 357 13.81 -11.01 22.35
CA GLY A 357 13.30 -12.38 22.58
C GLY A 357 11.82 -12.56 22.20
N ASP A 358 11.13 -11.51 21.72
CA ASP A 358 9.70 -11.53 21.40
C ASP A 358 9.46 -11.10 19.93
N ALA A 359 9.05 -12.06 19.11
CA ALA A 359 8.80 -11.84 17.69
C ALA A 359 7.48 -11.09 17.41
N LEU A 360 6.54 -11.09 18.35
CA LEU A 360 5.22 -10.48 18.15
C LEU A 360 5.20 -9.02 18.63
N LYS A 361 5.57 -8.81 19.89
CA LYS A 361 5.48 -7.48 20.54
C LYS A 361 6.76 -6.67 20.39
N GLY A 362 7.93 -7.31 20.39
CA GLY A 362 9.24 -6.65 20.31
C GLY A 362 9.39 -5.71 19.12
N PRO A 363 9.10 -6.14 17.88
CA PRO A 363 9.19 -5.29 16.69
C PRO A 363 8.25 -4.09 16.72
N ILE A 364 7.05 -4.26 17.27
CA ILE A 364 6.04 -3.20 17.39
C ILE A 364 6.45 -2.21 18.47
N LEU A 365 6.94 -2.69 19.62
CA LEU A 365 7.43 -1.85 20.73
C LEU A 365 8.61 -0.98 20.27
N ALA A 366 9.61 -1.58 19.62
CA ALA A 366 10.75 -0.87 19.07
C ALA A 366 10.31 0.17 18.02
N GLY A 367 9.41 -0.20 17.10
CA GLY A 367 8.84 0.70 16.12
C GLY A 367 8.10 1.88 16.75
N MET A 368 7.25 1.61 17.75
CA MET A 368 6.52 2.62 18.51
C MET A 368 7.47 3.65 19.14
N MET A 369 8.52 3.19 19.82
CA MET A 369 9.50 4.07 20.47
C MET A 369 10.23 4.95 19.45
N ILE A 370 10.68 4.36 18.32
CA ILE A 370 11.39 5.10 17.29
C ILE A 370 10.46 6.12 16.61
N LEU A 371 9.22 5.77 16.33
CA LEU A 371 8.24 6.71 15.74
C LEU A 371 7.94 7.88 16.71
N ALA A 372 7.85 7.63 18.01
CA ALA A 372 7.67 8.68 18.99
C ALA A 372 8.90 9.61 19.04
N ILE A 373 10.12 9.06 19.03
CA ILE A 373 11.37 9.83 18.97
C ILE A 373 11.43 10.67 17.68
N LEU A 374 11.11 10.07 16.52
CA LEU A 374 11.05 10.79 15.24
C LEU A 374 10.00 11.90 15.28
N GLY A 375 8.84 11.65 15.91
CA GLY A 375 7.80 12.66 16.12
C GLY A 375 8.31 13.87 16.88
N ILE A 376 9.06 13.66 17.97
CA ILE A 376 9.72 14.71 18.76
C ILE A 376 10.76 15.44 17.90
N LEU A 377 11.61 14.69 17.21
CA LEU A 377 12.68 15.24 16.38
C LEU A 377 12.13 16.15 15.27
N PHE A 378 11.00 15.78 14.67
CA PHE A 378 10.35 16.57 13.61
C PHE A 378 9.66 17.82 14.12
N ILE A 379 9.36 17.95 15.41
CA ILE A 379 8.96 19.23 16.01
C ILE A 379 10.08 20.26 15.91
N PHE A 380 11.33 19.81 16.20
CA PHE A 380 12.51 20.69 16.19
C PHE A 380 13.07 20.91 14.79
N LEU A 381 13.23 19.86 13.98
CA LEU A 381 13.78 19.94 12.61
C LEU A 381 12.84 20.60 11.63
N ASN A 382 11.54 20.54 11.89
CA ASN A 382 10.48 21.18 11.13
C ASN A 382 10.64 21.04 9.58
N PRO A 383 10.57 19.82 9.02
CA PRO A 383 10.80 19.60 7.60
C PRO A 383 9.79 20.28 6.69
N MET A 384 8.67 20.76 7.25
CA MET A 384 7.60 21.48 6.56
C MET A 384 7.73 23.02 6.63
N SER A 385 8.77 23.56 7.25
CA SER A 385 8.92 25.01 7.45
C SER A 385 8.89 25.83 6.16
N GLY A 386 9.47 25.30 5.06
CA GLY A 386 9.46 25.94 3.76
C GLY A 386 8.07 26.05 3.10
N ILE A 387 7.10 25.21 3.48
CA ILE A 387 5.72 25.24 2.95
C ILE A 387 4.92 26.38 3.58
N VAL A 388 5.19 26.68 4.83
CA VAL A 388 4.42 27.65 5.62
C VAL A 388 4.90 29.07 5.36
N GLY A 389 6.21 29.27 5.13
CA GLY A 389 6.80 30.61 4.96
C GLY A 389 6.56 31.25 3.58
N SER A 390 6.27 30.47 2.53
CA SER A 390 6.11 31.02 1.17
C SER A 390 4.76 31.70 0.90
N LYS A 391 3.77 31.60 1.79
CA LYS A 391 2.44 32.25 1.65
C LYS A 391 2.21 33.45 2.57
N GLU A 392 3.09 33.71 3.51
CA GLU A 392 2.98 34.91 4.38
C GLU A 392 3.72 36.17 3.82
N GLY A 393 4.42 36.02 2.69
CA GLY A 393 5.19 37.10 2.06
C GLY A 393 4.53 37.80 0.87
N THR A 394 3.24 37.52 0.57
CA THR A 394 2.48 38.20 -0.49
C THR A 394 1.11 38.62 0.04
N ASN A 395 1.10 39.63 0.87
CA ASN A 395 -0.02 40.55 1.12
C ASN A 395 0.53 41.96 1.11
#